data_d64bd45a40d00efcff8663ab342f25b3
#
_entry.id   d64bd45a40d00efcff8663ab342f25b3
#
_cell.length_a   1.000
_cell.length_b   1.000
_cell.length_c   1.000
_cell.angle_alpha   90.00
_cell.angle_beta   90.00
_cell.angle_gamma   90.00
#
_symmetry.space_group_name_H-M   'P 1'
#
loop_
_entity.id
_entity.type
_entity.pdbx_description
1 polymer ?
#
loop_
_entity_poly.entity_id
_entity_poly.type
_entity_poly.pdbx_seq_one_letter_code
_entity_poly.pdbx_strand_id
1 'polypeptide(L)'
;MTAETILYIILSLLRADNANNLDTPVVHNHLVEVSQAIETHASRTVPAERLISLAYNESRFGYKYALKGTYPKSSWNACGIYQQVPKFSKIKTTCKKLGTDVDHATEVAVAYLDYMIDRWSIRGSKKMDKRMCHYYSGNRCDAEARAYSRRHRKIRLKARKLRSKARRSSTTRIAQKSREITVESLFAEVKRKSRDEMTREEWLHALHNEQDESRRAELGLPPNKL
;
A
#
# COMPACT_ATOMS: atom_id res chain seq x y z
N MET A 1 -5.43 -7.07 -2.35
CA MET A 1 -5.14 -5.65 -2.00
C MET A 1 -3.80 -5.36 -2.62
N THR A 2 -3.66 -4.27 -3.40
CA THR A 2 -2.40 -4.00 -4.11
C THR A 2 -1.27 -3.56 -3.18
N ALA A 3 0.00 -3.79 -3.58
CA ALA A 3 1.19 -3.38 -2.82
C ALA A 3 1.18 -1.88 -2.51
N GLU A 4 0.77 -1.02 -3.46
CA GLU A 4 0.67 0.42 -3.23
C GLU A 4 -0.34 0.78 -2.13
N THR A 5 -1.49 0.10 -2.11
CA THR A 5 -2.49 0.29 -1.03
C THR A 5 -1.92 -0.18 0.31
N ILE A 6 -1.17 -1.28 0.33
CA ILE A 6 -0.52 -1.80 1.54
C ILE A 6 0.55 -0.82 2.02
N LEU A 7 1.41 -0.33 1.12
CA LEU A 7 2.44 0.66 1.42
C LEU A 7 1.84 1.96 2.00
N TYR A 8 0.76 2.47 1.38
CA TYR A 8 0.03 3.62 1.92
C TYR A 8 -0.44 3.38 3.36
N ILE A 9 -0.97 2.18 3.67
CA ILE A 9 -1.43 1.83 5.02
C ILE A 9 -0.23 1.77 5.98
N ILE A 10 0.86 1.13 5.59
CA ILE A 10 2.10 1.01 6.39
C ILE A 10 2.64 2.40 6.75
N LEU A 11 2.82 3.27 5.75
CA LEU A 11 3.30 4.64 5.95
C LEU A 11 2.35 5.45 6.84
N SER A 12 1.05 5.32 6.64
CA SER A 12 0.04 6.00 7.47
C SER A 12 0.07 5.54 8.94
N LEU A 13 0.36 4.27 9.19
CA LEU A 13 0.51 3.73 10.55
C LEU A 13 1.78 4.24 11.21
N LEU A 14 2.90 4.22 10.49
CA LEU A 14 4.21 4.66 11.00
C LEU A 14 4.25 6.18 11.26
N ARG A 15 3.70 6.98 10.35
CA ARG A 15 3.57 8.45 10.56
C ARG A 15 2.70 8.78 11.77
N ALA A 16 1.66 8.01 12.03
CA ALA A 16 0.84 8.20 13.23
C ALA A 16 1.57 7.87 14.54
N ASP A 17 2.68 7.15 14.48
CA ASP A 17 3.59 6.86 15.59
C ASP A 17 4.78 7.85 15.64
N ASN A 18 4.76 8.93 14.85
CA ASN A 18 5.87 9.90 14.70
C ASN A 18 7.19 9.22 14.27
N ALA A 19 7.11 8.19 13.43
CA ALA A 19 8.30 7.53 12.89
C ALA A 19 9.07 8.47 11.95
N ASN A 20 10.37 8.61 12.18
CA ASN A 20 11.26 9.45 11.40
C ASN A 20 11.96 8.62 10.30
N ASN A 21 12.56 9.29 9.32
CA ASN A 21 13.38 8.70 8.27
C ASN A 21 12.63 7.73 7.32
N LEU A 22 11.30 7.84 7.25
CA LEU A 22 10.49 6.97 6.36
C LEU A 22 10.75 7.22 4.87
N ASP A 23 11.21 8.41 4.53
CA ASP A 23 11.49 8.84 3.15
C ASP A 23 12.95 8.56 2.73
N THR A 24 13.78 7.99 3.61
CA THR A 24 15.12 7.55 3.21
C THR A 24 15.02 6.37 2.24
N PRO A 25 15.85 6.32 1.17
CA PRO A 25 15.75 5.25 0.16
C PRO A 25 15.79 3.84 0.75
N VAL A 26 16.66 3.61 1.73
CA VAL A 26 16.80 2.31 2.39
C VAL A 26 15.52 1.88 3.11
N VAL A 27 14.91 2.76 3.89
CA VAL A 27 13.66 2.47 4.60
C VAL A 27 12.50 2.35 3.62
N HIS A 28 12.41 3.26 2.65
CA HIS A 28 11.35 3.23 1.64
C HIS A 28 11.37 1.91 0.86
N ASN A 29 12.53 1.51 0.33
CA ASN A 29 12.67 0.24 -0.42
C ASN A 29 12.30 -0.96 0.44
N HIS A 30 12.76 -1.01 1.70
CA HIS A 30 12.35 -2.06 2.62
C HIS A 30 10.83 -2.12 2.83
N LEU A 31 10.16 -0.98 3.00
CA LEU A 31 8.70 -0.95 3.16
C LEU A 31 7.95 -1.34 1.87
N VAL A 32 8.53 -1.06 0.71
CA VAL A 32 8.03 -1.56 -0.59
C VAL A 32 8.12 -3.08 -0.64
N GLU A 33 9.27 -3.68 -0.28
CA GLU A 33 9.44 -5.14 -0.20
C GLU A 33 8.43 -5.77 0.77
N VAL A 34 8.22 -5.18 1.95
CA VAL A 34 7.21 -5.63 2.92
C VAL A 34 5.81 -5.59 2.30
N SER A 35 5.48 -4.54 1.56
CA SER A 35 4.15 -4.41 0.94
C SER A 35 3.91 -5.42 -0.18
N GLN A 36 4.92 -5.70 -0.98
CA GLN A 36 4.90 -6.71 -2.05
C GLN A 36 4.76 -8.12 -1.48
N ALA A 37 5.55 -8.46 -0.45
CA ALA A 37 5.45 -9.75 0.22
C ALA A 37 4.06 -9.97 0.85
N ILE A 38 3.48 -8.95 1.48
CA ILE A 38 2.12 -9.03 2.02
C ILE A 38 1.08 -9.21 0.90
N GLU A 39 1.23 -8.52 -0.24
CA GLU A 39 0.34 -8.71 -1.39
C GLU A 39 0.40 -10.14 -1.91
N THR A 40 1.61 -10.66 -2.09
CA THR A 40 1.87 -12.01 -2.63
C THR A 40 1.27 -13.11 -1.75
N HIS A 41 1.50 -13.03 -0.44
CA HIS A 41 1.15 -14.11 0.49
C HIS A 41 -0.21 -13.94 1.17
N ALA A 42 -0.86 -12.78 1.07
CA ALA A 42 -2.18 -12.59 1.66
C ALA A 42 -3.23 -13.47 0.98
N SER A 43 -4.06 -14.12 1.79
CA SER A 43 -5.12 -15.03 1.35
C SER A 43 -6.48 -14.64 1.92
N ARG A 44 -7.52 -15.41 1.58
CA ARG A 44 -8.84 -15.26 2.19
C ARG A 44 -8.83 -15.63 3.67
N THR A 45 -8.03 -16.61 4.08
CA THR A 45 -7.86 -17.06 5.46
C THR A 45 -6.97 -16.13 6.27
N VAL A 46 -5.89 -15.65 5.66
CA VAL A 46 -4.93 -14.70 6.25
C VAL A 46 -4.92 -13.40 5.43
N PRO A 47 -5.90 -12.51 5.64
CA PRO A 47 -5.99 -11.28 4.86
C PRO A 47 -4.86 -10.30 5.17
N ALA A 48 -4.50 -9.46 4.19
CA ALA A 48 -3.38 -8.51 4.28
C ALA A 48 -3.42 -7.63 5.56
N GLU A 49 -4.61 -7.20 6.01
CA GLU A 49 -4.73 -6.40 7.24
C GLU A 49 -4.29 -7.18 8.50
N ARG A 50 -4.32 -8.50 8.44
CA ARG A 50 -3.80 -9.37 9.50
C ARG A 50 -2.28 -9.33 9.52
N LEU A 51 -1.65 -9.52 8.37
CA LEU A 51 -0.19 -9.45 8.22
C LEU A 51 0.35 -8.06 8.56
N ILE A 52 -0.30 -7.00 8.08
CA ILE A 52 0.02 -5.61 8.44
C ILE A 52 -0.02 -5.43 9.96
N SER A 53 -1.09 -5.88 10.63
CA SER A 53 -1.20 -5.68 12.07
C SER A 53 -0.20 -6.52 12.86
N LEU A 54 0.19 -7.68 12.33
CA LEU A 54 1.20 -8.54 12.94
C LEU A 54 2.58 -7.89 12.83
N ALA A 55 3.04 -7.57 11.62
CA ALA A 55 4.34 -6.93 11.40
C ALA A 55 4.47 -5.59 12.16
N TYR A 56 3.38 -4.83 12.24
CA TYR A 56 3.38 -3.60 13.02
C TYR A 56 3.57 -3.84 14.52
N ASN A 57 2.87 -4.80 15.12
CA ASN A 57 2.97 -5.06 16.57
C ASN A 57 4.30 -5.69 16.95
N GLU A 58 4.86 -6.55 16.10
CA GLU A 58 6.10 -7.28 16.37
C GLU A 58 7.34 -6.40 16.21
N SER A 59 7.42 -5.61 15.17
CA SER A 59 8.67 -4.89 14.84
C SER A 59 8.50 -3.51 14.24
N ARG A 60 7.27 -2.99 14.12
CA ARG A 60 6.99 -1.79 13.32
C ARG A 60 7.50 -1.95 11.88
N PHE A 61 7.23 -3.12 11.28
CA PHE A 61 7.71 -3.49 9.93
C PHE A 61 9.24 -3.56 9.79
N GLY A 62 9.98 -3.57 10.88
CA GLY A 62 11.45 -3.61 10.83
C GLY A 62 12.14 -2.32 10.39
N TYR A 63 11.43 -1.20 10.17
CA TYR A 63 11.99 0.00 9.55
C TYR A 63 13.25 0.56 10.26
N LYS A 64 13.29 0.52 11.60
CA LYS A 64 14.47 0.97 12.38
C LYS A 64 15.68 0.09 12.18
N TYR A 65 15.47 -1.18 11.88
CA TYR A 65 16.52 -2.16 11.64
C TYR A 65 17.04 -2.05 10.20
N ALA A 66 16.15 -1.83 9.23
CA ALA A 66 16.54 -1.54 7.84
C ALA A 66 17.48 -0.33 7.78
N LEU A 67 17.18 0.74 8.52
CA LEU A 67 18.04 1.93 8.61
C LEU A 67 19.45 1.61 9.14
N LYS A 68 19.59 0.57 9.98
CA LYS A 68 20.87 0.14 10.58
C LYS A 68 21.56 -0.99 9.79
N GLY A 69 21.00 -1.42 8.65
CA GLY A 69 21.49 -2.57 7.90
C GLY A 69 21.40 -3.89 8.67
N THR A 70 20.45 -4.01 9.61
CA THR A 70 20.24 -5.17 10.45
C THR A 70 18.79 -5.67 10.37
N TYR A 71 18.44 -6.67 11.14
CA TYR A 71 17.08 -7.19 11.24
C TYR A 71 16.60 -7.34 12.69
N PRO A 72 15.27 -7.31 12.94
CA PRO A 72 14.72 -7.50 14.26
C PRO A 72 15.05 -8.91 14.80
N LYS A 73 15.63 -8.95 16.01
CA LYS A 73 15.89 -10.19 16.73
C LYS A 73 15.70 -9.95 18.22
N SER A 74 14.90 -10.81 18.87
CA SER A 74 14.71 -10.77 20.32
C SER A 74 15.69 -11.68 21.06
N SER A 75 15.78 -11.51 22.39
CA SER A 75 16.54 -12.41 23.28
C SER A 75 16.03 -13.87 23.25
N TRP A 76 14.80 -14.09 22.85
CA TRP A 76 14.16 -15.40 22.70
C TRP A 76 14.36 -16.02 21.32
N ASN A 77 15.29 -15.50 20.51
CA ASN A 77 15.52 -15.90 19.13
C ASN A 77 14.28 -15.79 18.21
N ALA A 78 13.37 -14.88 18.53
CA ALA A 78 12.35 -14.47 17.58
C ALA A 78 12.96 -13.47 16.59
N CYS A 79 12.75 -13.69 15.28
CA CYS A 79 13.49 -13.05 14.22
C CYS A 79 12.59 -12.50 13.14
N GLY A 80 13.08 -11.47 12.42
CA GLY A 80 12.42 -10.85 11.29
C GLY A 80 11.23 -9.97 11.68
N ILE A 81 10.57 -9.44 10.67
CA ILE A 81 9.48 -8.46 10.86
C ILE A 81 8.28 -9.02 11.62
N TYR A 82 8.09 -10.32 11.61
CA TYR A 82 7.00 -11.03 12.31
C TYR A 82 7.44 -11.67 13.63
N GLN A 83 8.69 -11.49 14.06
CA GLN A 83 9.26 -12.03 15.30
C GLN A 83 8.97 -13.54 15.49
N GLN A 84 9.31 -14.33 14.48
CA GLN A 84 9.10 -15.76 14.49
C GLN A 84 10.31 -16.51 15.05
N VAL A 85 10.04 -17.53 15.84
CA VAL A 85 11.09 -18.41 16.37
C VAL A 85 11.27 -19.58 15.42
N PRO A 86 12.45 -19.76 14.77
CA PRO A 86 12.68 -20.82 13.78
C PRO A 86 12.29 -22.22 14.25
N LYS A 87 12.55 -22.53 15.51
CA LYS A 87 12.22 -23.84 16.12
C LYS A 87 10.71 -24.17 16.07
N PHE A 88 9.84 -23.15 16.09
CA PHE A 88 8.39 -23.34 16.10
C PHE A 88 7.75 -23.05 14.74
N SER A 89 8.54 -22.69 13.76
CA SER A 89 8.08 -22.42 12.41
C SER A 89 7.52 -23.68 11.75
N LYS A 90 6.50 -23.51 10.91
CA LYS A 90 5.91 -24.59 10.10
C LYS A 90 6.68 -24.84 8.80
N ILE A 91 7.50 -23.92 8.39
CA ILE A 91 8.43 -24.04 7.27
C ILE A 91 9.84 -24.02 7.84
N LYS A 92 10.68 -24.95 7.38
CA LYS A 92 12.10 -25.02 7.83
C LYS A 92 12.81 -23.71 7.48
N THR A 93 13.33 -23.04 8.48
CA THR A 93 13.96 -21.73 8.33
C THR A 93 15.05 -21.47 9.35
N THR A 94 15.76 -20.36 9.18
CA THR A 94 16.78 -19.87 10.12
C THR A 94 16.47 -18.43 10.52
N CYS A 95 17.03 -18.00 11.65
CA CYS A 95 16.88 -16.61 12.09
C CYS A 95 17.44 -15.60 11.04
N LYS A 96 18.57 -15.93 10.40
CA LYS A 96 19.13 -15.12 9.33
C LYS A 96 18.13 -14.97 8.17
N LYS A 97 17.58 -16.08 7.69
CA LYS A 97 16.63 -16.05 6.55
C LYS A 97 15.37 -15.26 6.92
N LEU A 98 14.78 -15.48 8.09
CA LEU A 98 13.64 -14.69 8.58
C LEU A 98 13.95 -13.20 8.72
N GLY A 99 15.19 -12.84 8.97
CA GLY A 99 15.62 -11.47 9.17
C GLY A 99 15.93 -10.71 7.88
N THR A 100 16.50 -11.40 6.89
CA THR A 100 17.02 -10.78 5.67
C THR A 100 16.15 -10.98 4.43
N ASP A 101 15.20 -11.92 4.49
CA ASP A 101 14.29 -12.25 3.38
C ASP A 101 12.85 -12.00 3.83
N VAL A 102 12.34 -10.83 3.48
CA VAL A 102 11.00 -10.37 3.90
C VAL A 102 9.90 -11.23 3.27
N ASP A 103 10.09 -11.68 2.03
CA ASP A 103 9.13 -12.52 1.33
C ASP A 103 8.99 -13.87 2.05
N HIS A 104 10.13 -14.54 2.28
CA HIS A 104 10.14 -15.79 3.06
C HIS A 104 9.61 -15.62 4.49
N ALA A 105 9.94 -14.53 5.19
CA ALA A 105 9.39 -14.25 6.52
C ALA A 105 7.86 -14.13 6.50
N THR A 106 7.30 -13.56 5.43
CA THR A 106 5.85 -13.41 5.24
C THR A 106 5.20 -14.76 4.95
N GLU A 107 5.79 -15.58 4.08
CA GLU A 107 5.37 -16.97 3.82
C GLU A 107 5.30 -17.78 5.12
N VAL A 108 6.35 -17.74 5.91
CA VAL A 108 6.43 -18.46 7.20
C VAL A 108 5.37 -17.96 8.19
N ALA A 109 5.08 -16.64 8.21
CA ALA A 109 4.04 -16.07 9.06
C ALA A 109 2.64 -16.55 8.63
N VAL A 110 2.37 -16.61 7.34
CA VAL A 110 1.10 -17.13 6.81
C VAL A 110 0.94 -18.60 7.18
N ALA A 111 1.95 -19.43 6.94
CA ALA A 111 1.90 -20.86 7.28
C ALA A 111 1.64 -21.10 8.79
N TYR A 112 2.19 -20.27 9.65
CA TYR A 112 1.92 -20.35 11.08
C TYR A 112 0.51 -19.91 11.45
N LEU A 113 0.00 -18.86 10.82
CA LEU A 113 -1.37 -18.38 11.03
C LEU A 113 -2.41 -19.40 10.52
N ASP A 114 -2.18 -20.02 9.37
CA ASP A 114 -3.03 -21.09 8.83
C ASP A 114 -3.01 -22.30 9.78
N TYR A 115 -1.85 -22.73 10.28
CA TYR A 115 -1.78 -23.76 11.30
C TYR A 115 -2.61 -23.40 12.56
N MET A 116 -2.57 -22.15 13.00
CA MET A 116 -3.39 -21.70 14.14
C MET A 116 -4.89 -21.79 13.81
N ILE A 117 -5.27 -21.43 12.60
CA ILE A 117 -6.67 -21.51 12.12
C ILE A 117 -7.17 -22.95 12.17
N ASP A 118 -6.40 -23.86 11.64
CA ASP A 118 -6.74 -25.30 11.58
C ASP A 118 -6.78 -25.91 12.98
N ARG A 119 -5.71 -25.71 13.77
CA ARG A 119 -5.57 -26.28 15.12
C ARG A 119 -6.72 -25.91 16.06
N TRP A 120 -7.23 -24.71 15.96
CA TRP A 120 -8.31 -24.22 16.84
C TRP A 120 -9.65 -24.05 16.15
N SER A 121 -9.81 -24.58 14.95
CA SER A 121 -11.03 -24.47 14.12
C SER A 121 -11.59 -23.05 14.10
N ILE A 122 -10.69 -22.07 13.82
CA ILE A 122 -11.01 -20.65 13.88
C ILE A 122 -11.80 -20.27 12.64
N ARG A 123 -13.06 -19.89 12.83
CA ARG A 123 -13.88 -19.33 11.75
C ARG A 123 -14.11 -17.84 12.00
N GLY A 124 -13.67 -17.02 11.04
CA GLY A 124 -13.91 -15.58 11.02
C GLY A 124 -12.97 -14.71 11.88
N SER A 125 -12.86 -13.47 11.49
CA SER A 125 -11.89 -12.50 12.03
C SER A 125 -12.02 -12.23 13.54
N LYS A 126 -13.24 -12.26 14.10
CA LYS A 126 -13.45 -12.03 15.53
C LYS A 126 -12.85 -13.14 16.40
N LYS A 127 -13.01 -14.41 15.98
CA LYS A 127 -12.41 -15.55 16.69
C LYS A 127 -10.89 -15.51 16.57
N MET A 128 -10.37 -15.21 15.37
CA MET A 128 -8.94 -15.08 15.15
C MET A 128 -8.33 -13.97 16.00
N ASP A 129 -8.98 -12.80 16.13
CA ASP A 129 -8.48 -11.72 16.99
C ASP A 129 -8.33 -12.16 18.46
N LYS A 130 -9.26 -12.97 18.97
CA LYS A 130 -9.15 -13.54 20.33
C LYS A 130 -8.00 -14.52 20.48
N ARG A 131 -7.68 -15.28 19.43
CA ARG A 131 -6.64 -16.31 19.42
C ARG A 131 -5.24 -15.78 19.12
N MET A 132 -5.08 -14.53 18.75
CA MET A 132 -3.76 -13.91 18.58
C MET A 132 -2.93 -13.88 19.84
N CYS A 133 -3.52 -14.09 21.02
CA CYS A 133 -2.76 -14.33 22.25
C CYS A 133 -1.82 -15.54 22.13
N HIS A 134 -2.21 -16.57 21.39
CA HIS A 134 -1.38 -17.76 21.16
C HIS A 134 -0.20 -17.50 20.21
N TYR A 135 -0.29 -16.49 19.36
CA TYR A 135 0.86 -16.06 18.57
C TYR A 135 1.96 -15.53 19.48
N TYR A 136 1.57 -14.74 20.48
CA TYR A 136 2.48 -14.11 21.44
C TYR A 136 3.07 -15.10 22.46
N SER A 137 2.25 -15.97 23.05
CA SER A 137 2.61 -16.79 24.22
C SER A 137 2.46 -18.31 24.02
N GLY A 138 2.23 -18.77 22.80
CA GLY A 138 2.02 -20.19 22.53
C GLY A 138 0.71 -20.71 23.12
N ASN A 139 0.79 -21.64 24.09
CA ASN A 139 -0.41 -22.29 24.63
C ASN A 139 -1.15 -21.48 25.72
N ARG A 140 -0.56 -20.41 26.24
CA ARG A 140 -1.13 -19.62 27.33
C ARG A 140 -1.69 -18.31 26.81
N CYS A 141 -2.93 -17.97 27.22
CA CYS A 141 -3.54 -16.64 26.97
C CYS A 141 -3.72 -15.93 28.31
N ASP A 142 -2.62 -15.53 28.93
CA ASP A 142 -2.60 -14.71 30.15
C ASP A 142 -3.05 -13.26 29.88
N ALA A 143 -2.96 -12.41 30.88
CA ALA A 143 -3.40 -11.01 30.78
C ALA A 143 -2.60 -10.23 29.73
N GLU A 144 -1.29 -10.46 29.64
CA GLU A 144 -0.39 -9.79 28.69
C GLU A 144 -0.66 -10.24 27.26
N ALA A 145 -0.78 -11.54 27.02
CA ALA A 145 -1.12 -12.11 25.72
C ALA A 145 -2.51 -11.65 25.24
N ARG A 146 -3.49 -11.50 26.15
CA ARG A 146 -4.78 -10.91 25.82
C ARG A 146 -4.67 -9.40 25.49
N ALA A 147 -3.77 -8.67 26.17
CA ALA A 147 -3.48 -7.27 25.81
C ALA A 147 -2.86 -7.18 24.43
N TYR A 148 -1.94 -8.08 24.08
CA TYR A 148 -1.41 -8.23 22.72
C TYR A 148 -2.52 -8.42 21.67
N SER A 149 -3.45 -9.35 21.90
CA SER A 149 -4.59 -9.58 21.02
C SER A 149 -5.44 -8.31 20.79
N ARG A 150 -5.66 -7.52 21.86
CA ARG A 150 -6.39 -6.26 21.74
C ARG A 150 -5.63 -5.22 20.90
N ARG A 151 -4.32 -5.08 21.10
CA ARG A 151 -3.47 -4.19 20.26
C ARG A 151 -3.51 -4.61 18.81
N HIS A 152 -3.31 -5.91 18.54
CA HIS A 152 -3.38 -6.47 17.20
C HIS A 152 -4.73 -6.15 16.51
N ARG A 153 -5.85 -6.40 17.19
CA ARG A 153 -7.19 -6.06 16.68
C ARG A 153 -7.33 -4.57 16.36
N LYS A 154 -6.83 -3.68 17.24
CA LYS A 154 -6.90 -2.22 17.05
C LYS A 154 -6.19 -1.81 15.74
N ILE A 155 -4.98 -2.30 15.52
CA ILE A 155 -4.20 -2.00 14.31
C ILE A 155 -4.87 -2.58 13.06
N ARG A 156 -5.34 -3.82 13.11
CA ARG A 156 -6.06 -4.45 12.00
C ARG A 156 -7.30 -3.64 11.58
N LEU A 157 -8.08 -3.17 12.54
CA LEU A 157 -9.24 -2.32 12.25
C LEU A 157 -8.83 -0.95 11.68
N LYS A 158 -7.74 -0.35 12.16
CA LYS A 158 -7.18 0.88 11.59
C LYS A 158 -6.72 0.66 10.15
N ALA A 159 -6.01 -0.42 9.86
CA ALA A 159 -5.60 -0.80 8.50
C ALA A 159 -6.80 -0.96 7.56
N ARG A 160 -7.88 -1.61 8.03
CA ARG A 160 -9.13 -1.75 7.25
C ARG A 160 -9.79 -0.40 6.94
N LYS A 161 -9.80 0.53 7.88
CA LYS A 161 -10.32 1.90 7.66
C LYS A 161 -9.47 2.65 6.62
N LEU A 162 -8.15 2.57 6.72
CA LEU A 162 -7.23 3.19 5.77
C LEU A 162 -7.39 2.61 4.36
N ARG A 163 -7.56 1.28 4.23
CA ARG A 163 -7.90 0.64 2.94
C ARG A 163 -9.17 1.22 2.33
N SER A 164 -10.22 1.38 3.12
CA SER A 164 -11.48 1.96 2.63
C SER A 164 -11.30 3.41 2.17
N LYS A 165 -10.47 4.19 2.86
CA LYS A 165 -10.12 5.56 2.47
C LYS A 165 -9.34 5.58 1.15
N ALA A 166 -8.32 4.74 1.00
CA ALA A 166 -7.53 4.63 -0.22
C ALA A 166 -8.40 4.29 -1.45
N ARG A 167 -9.33 3.33 -1.30
CA ARG A 167 -10.27 2.96 -2.36
C ARG A 167 -11.14 4.14 -2.80
N ARG A 168 -11.69 4.90 -1.86
CA ARG A 168 -12.52 6.08 -2.20
C ARG A 168 -11.73 7.14 -2.97
N SER A 169 -10.49 7.43 -2.53
CA SER A 169 -9.61 8.38 -3.22
C SER A 169 -9.27 7.94 -4.65
N SER A 170 -9.02 6.65 -4.86
CA SER A 170 -8.76 6.10 -6.20
C SER A 170 -9.99 6.22 -7.11
N THR A 171 -11.19 5.89 -6.61
CA THR A 171 -12.44 6.00 -7.36
C THR A 171 -12.72 7.46 -7.76
N THR A 172 -12.50 8.42 -6.85
CA THR A 172 -12.68 9.84 -7.13
C THR A 172 -11.72 10.34 -8.20
N ARG A 173 -10.42 9.94 -8.13
CA ARG A 173 -9.42 10.28 -9.16
C ARG A 173 -9.77 9.73 -10.54
N ILE A 174 -10.22 8.46 -10.60
CA ILE A 174 -10.64 7.83 -11.86
C ILE A 174 -11.85 8.59 -12.45
N ALA A 175 -12.85 8.91 -11.63
CA ALA A 175 -14.03 9.66 -12.08
C ALA A 175 -13.67 11.06 -12.58
N GLN A 176 -12.74 11.76 -11.91
CA GLN A 176 -12.25 13.06 -12.33
C GLN A 176 -11.50 12.97 -13.66
N LYS A 177 -10.55 12.03 -13.78
CA LYS A 177 -9.80 11.80 -15.03
C LYS A 177 -10.70 11.42 -16.20
N SER A 178 -11.74 10.59 -15.96
CA SER A 178 -12.72 10.25 -17.00
C SER A 178 -13.53 11.48 -17.46
N ARG A 179 -13.85 12.40 -16.56
CA ARG A 179 -14.53 13.66 -16.92
C ARG A 179 -13.63 14.57 -17.75
N GLU A 180 -12.36 14.71 -17.37
CA GLU A 180 -11.37 15.51 -18.10
C GLU A 180 -11.18 14.97 -19.53
N ILE A 181 -11.01 13.64 -19.69
CA ILE A 181 -10.89 13.01 -21.02
C ILE A 181 -12.15 13.24 -21.86
N THR A 182 -13.35 13.16 -21.27
CA THR A 182 -14.62 13.37 -21.97
C THR A 182 -14.77 14.82 -22.44
N VAL A 183 -14.35 15.79 -21.62
CA VAL A 183 -14.38 17.21 -21.99
C VAL A 183 -13.41 17.51 -23.14
N GLU A 184 -12.16 17.01 -23.05
CA GLU A 184 -11.17 17.17 -24.12
C GLU A 184 -11.62 16.49 -25.43
N SER A 185 -12.21 15.29 -25.35
CA SER A 185 -12.73 14.60 -26.55
C SER A 185 -13.91 15.34 -27.17
N LEU A 186 -14.79 15.91 -26.35
CA LEU A 186 -15.90 16.76 -26.84
C LEU A 186 -15.39 18.04 -27.52
N PHE A 187 -14.40 18.71 -26.92
CA PHE A 187 -13.80 19.89 -27.55
C PHE A 187 -13.10 19.57 -28.88
N ALA A 188 -12.41 18.42 -28.96
CA ALA A 188 -11.76 17.95 -30.18
C ALA A 188 -12.80 17.59 -31.26
N GLU A 189 -13.93 17.01 -30.88
CA GLU A 189 -15.03 16.68 -31.80
C GLU A 189 -15.76 17.93 -32.27
N VAL A 190 -16.00 18.91 -31.41
CA VAL A 190 -16.56 20.21 -31.76
C VAL A 190 -15.65 20.98 -32.74
N LYS A 191 -14.33 20.99 -32.48
CA LYS A 191 -13.35 21.58 -33.42
C LYS A 191 -13.30 20.86 -34.77
N ARG A 192 -13.50 19.53 -34.80
CA ARG A 192 -13.54 18.76 -36.05
C ARG A 192 -14.80 19.06 -36.84
N LYS A 193 -15.99 19.07 -36.21
CA LYS A 193 -17.26 19.45 -36.87
C LYS A 193 -17.25 20.85 -37.38
N SER A 194 -16.74 21.84 -36.64
CA SER A 194 -16.63 23.21 -37.12
C SER A 194 -15.71 23.35 -38.35
N ARG A 195 -14.68 22.51 -38.49
CA ARG A 195 -13.81 22.47 -39.66
C ARG A 195 -14.49 21.84 -40.88
N ASP A 196 -15.28 20.80 -40.70
CA ASP A 196 -15.98 20.09 -41.77
C ASP A 196 -17.19 20.90 -42.32
N GLU A 197 -17.73 21.83 -41.53
CA GLU A 197 -18.83 22.74 -41.90
C GLU A 197 -18.36 24.07 -42.50
N MET A 198 -17.06 24.38 -42.43
CA MET A 198 -16.50 25.62 -43.04
C MET A 198 -16.32 25.46 -44.54
N THR A 199 -16.71 26.49 -45.27
CA THR A 199 -16.39 26.58 -46.71
C THR A 199 -14.87 26.68 -46.88
N ARG A 200 -14.39 26.32 -48.08
CA ARG A 200 -12.95 26.40 -48.42
C ARG A 200 -12.38 27.83 -48.22
N GLU A 201 -13.17 28.84 -48.43
CA GLU A 201 -12.78 30.25 -48.27
C GLU A 201 -12.67 30.64 -46.80
N GLU A 202 -13.61 30.22 -45.97
CA GLU A 202 -13.57 30.41 -44.51
C GLU A 202 -12.38 29.68 -43.87
N TRP A 203 -12.05 28.48 -44.38
CA TRP A 203 -10.91 27.72 -43.94
C TRP A 203 -9.58 28.44 -44.29
N LEU A 204 -9.44 28.96 -45.50
CA LEU A 204 -8.27 29.74 -45.92
C LEU A 204 -8.11 31.03 -45.11
N HIS A 205 -9.22 31.69 -44.78
CA HIS A 205 -9.22 32.91 -43.96
C HIS A 205 -8.79 32.62 -42.51
N ALA A 206 -9.26 31.49 -41.92
CA ALA A 206 -8.85 31.03 -40.59
C ALA A 206 -7.38 30.67 -40.56
N LEU A 207 -6.85 30.01 -41.58
CA LEU A 207 -5.44 29.64 -41.71
C LEU A 207 -4.51 30.85 -41.82
N HIS A 208 -4.94 31.88 -42.53
CA HIS A 208 -4.20 33.16 -42.64
C HIS A 208 -4.15 33.89 -41.29
N ASN A 209 -5.27 33.93 -40.59
CA ASN A 209 -5.34 34.55 -39.26
C ASN A 209 -4.47 33.81 -38.21
N GLU A 210 -4.46 32.47 -38.22
CA GLU A 210 -3.60 31.65 -37.33
C GLU A 210 -2.10 31.88 -37.62
N GLN A 211 -1.72 32.02 -38.90
CA GLN A 211 -0.35 32.32 -39.28
C GLN A 211 0.07 33.73 -38.89
N ASP A 212 -0.83 34.71 -39.00
CA ASP A 212 -0.60 36.09 -38.59
C ASP A 212 -0.48 36.23 -37.08
N GLU A 213 -1.32 35.54 -36.29
CA GLU A 213 -1.23 35.55 -34.83
C GLU A 213 0.06 34.87 -34.33
N SER A 214 0.45 33.76 -34.94
CA SER A 214 1.73 33.09 -34.61
C SER A 214 2.93 33.98 -34.90
N ARG A 215 2.92 34.67 -36.05
CA ARG A 215 3.99 35.60 -36.44
C ARG A 215 4.04 36.85 -35.52
N ARG A 216 2.88 37.35 -35.09
CA ARG A 216 2.77 38.46 -34.14
C ARG A 216 3.27 38.06 -32.74
N ALA A 217 2.98 36.85 -32.31
CA ALA A 217 3.50 36.28 -31.04
C ALA A 217 5.02 36.15 -31.05
N GLU A 218 5.61 35.69 -32.17
CA GLU A 218 7.08 35.62 -32.34
C GLU A 218 7.72 37.05 -32.34
N LEU A 219 7.01 38.06 -32.81
CA LEU A 219 7.50 39.44 -32.82
C LEU A 219 7.14 40.25 -31.56
N GLY A 220 6.53 39.61 -30.54
CA GLY A 220 6.15 40.27 -29.30
C GLY A 220 5.05 41.33 -29.43
N LEU A 221 4.27 41.27 -30.48
CA LEU A 221 3.20 42.25 -30.76
C LEU A 221 1.88 41.83 -30.10
N PRO A 222 1.05 42.78 -29.65
CA PRO A 222 -0.23 42.44 -29.03
C PRO A 222 -1.20 41.77 -30.04
N PRO A 223 -2.12 40.90 -29.56
CA PRO A 223 -3.11 40.24 -30.43
C PRO A 223 -3.99 41.25 -31.16
N ASN A 224 -4.42 40.88 -32.36
CA ASN A 224 -5.39 41.70 -33.13
C ASN A 224 -6.68 41.81 -32.31
N LYS A 225 -7.11 43.01 -31.98
CA LYS A 225 -8.47 43.26 -31.48
C LYS A 225 -9.41 43.19 -32.67
N LEU A 226 -10.23 42.13 -32.72
CA LEU A 226 -11.46 42.10 -33.55
C LEU A 226 -12.49 43.07 -33.00
#